data_e092e4c4537d59eaad92f44590f35b25
#
_entry.id   e092e4c4537d59eaad92f44590f35b25
#
_cell.length_a   1.000
_cell.length_b   1.000
_cell.length_c   1.000
_cell.angle_alpha   90.00
_cell.angle_beta   90.00
_cell.angle_gamma   90.00
#
_symmetry.space_group_name_H-M   'P 1'
#
loop_
_entity.id
_entity.type
_entity.pdbx_description
1 polymer ?
#
loop_
_entity_poly.entity_id
_entity_poly.type
_entity_poly.pdbx_seq_one_letter_code
_entity_poly.pdbx_strand_id
1 'polypeptide(L)'
;LAFIALPGSAQQTVKEPSTEKSFPVTVTYTSGGTEYTMTVTGLTVRKKMFFKVYGIAHYQQDPVKGKLEDVIHAILTDGKAKQITMDFARDVDAEKIKGAYQDGFKENATAEEMKTLQPLVDQFTGYFTKEVKENQQFILRWLPGGVIVASVAGEEKPVITSPLFAKVLWSIWFGEKSIVDREELVEKLTN
;
A
#
# COMPACT_ATOMS: atom_id res chain seq x y z
N LEU A 1 -15.41 26.95 35.45
CA LEU A 1 -15.66 25.75 34.63
C LEU A 1 -14.31 25.23 34.16
N ALA A 2 -13.82 24.13 34.77
CA ALA A 2 -12.58 23.48 34.39
C ALA A 2 -12.87 22.55 33.20
N PHE A 3 -12.24 22.78 32.05
CA PHE A 3 -12.22 21.83 30.94
C PHE A 3 -11.27 20.68 31.33
N ILE A 4 -11.85 19.53 31.64
CA ILE A 4 -11.10 18.29 31.75
C ILE A 4 -10.84 17.81 30.30
N ALA A 5 -9.64 18.02 29.78
CA ALA A 5 -9.20 17.37 28.57
C ALA A 5 -9.14 15.86 28.84
N LEU A 6 -9.99 15.08 28.19
CA LEU A 6 -9.89 13.63 28.18
C LEU A 6 -8.54 13.26 27.54
N PRO A 7 -7.74 12.37 28.16
CA PRO A 7 -6.53 11.90 27.53
C PRO A 7 -6.91 11.18 26.24
N GLY A 8 -6.45 11.70 25.10
CA GLY A 8 -6.58 11.02 23.82
C GLY A 8 -5.94 9.63 23.98
N SER A 9 -6.71 8.57 23.75
CA SER A 9 -6.17 7.22 23.76
C SER A 9 -5.05 7.14 22.72
N ALA A 10 -3.83 6.82 23.15
CA ALA A 10 -2.71 6.63 22.25
C ALA A 10 -3.09 5.59 21.20
N GLN A 11 -2.95 5.93 19.91
CA GLN A 11 -3.28 5.03 18.82
C GLN A 11 -2.43 3.75 18.95
N GLN A 12 -3.09 2.60 19.00
CA GLN A 12 -2.40 1.32 19.08
C GLN A 12 -1.58 1.08 17.80
N THR A 13 -0.32 0.68 17.97
CA THR A 13 0.60 0.41 16.86
C THR A 13 1.14 -1.01 16.90
N VAL A 14 1.57 -1.50 15.74
CA VAL A 14 2.34 -2.73 15.55
C VAL A 14 3.67 -2.40 14.89
N LYS A 15 4.70 -3.19 15.18
CA LYS A 15 6.07 -2.92 14.72
C LYS A 15 6.51 -3.98 13.72
N GLU A 16 7.06 -3.55 12.57
CA GLU A 16 7.75 -4.44 11.65
C GLU A 16 9.17 -4.71 12.21
N PRO A 17 9.50 -5.97 12.53
CA PRO A 17 10.68 -6.27 13.36
C PRO A 17 12.01 -6.01 12.66
N SER A 18 12.08 -6.14 11.33
CA SER A 18 13.34 -5.97 10.58
C SER A 18 13.78 -4.52 10.46
N THR A 19 12.85 -3.60 10.21
CA THR A 19 13.11 -2.16 10.04
C THR A 19 12.83 -1.36 11.29
N GLU A 20 12.18 -1.99 12.29
CA GLU A 20 11.66 -1.35 13.50
C GLU A 20 10.60 -0.26 13.25
N LYS A 21 10.08 -0.15 12.02
CA LYS A 21 9.03 0.80 11.68
C LYS A 21 7.72 0.44 12.36
N SER A 22 7.04 1.46 12.88
CA SER A 22 5.77 1.32 13.62
C SER A 22 4.60 1.78 12.76
N PHE A 23 3.54 0.98 12.75
CA PHE A 23 2.34 1.20 11.95
C PHE A 23 1.10 1.18 12.85
N PRO A 24 0.12 2.08 12.66
CA PRO A 24 -1.15 2.00 13.36
C PRO A 24 -1.86 0.66 13.13
N VAL A 25 -2.58 0.16 14.14
CA VAL A 25 -3.42 -1.04 13.99
C VAL A 25 -4.62 -0.76 13.09
N THR A 26 -5.13 0.48 13.14
CA THR A 26 -6.29 0.92 12.36
C THR A 26 -5.97 2.27 11.71
N VAL A 27 -6.38 2.44 10.46
CA VAL A 27 -6.29 3.70 9.72
C VAL A 27 -7.66 4.09 9.21
N THR A 28 -7.91 5.39 9.13
CA THR A 28 -9.17 5.96 8.62
C THR A 28 -8.84 6.94 7.50
N TYR A 29 -9.62 6.89 6.43
CA TYR A 29 -9.53 7.83 5.32
C TYR A 29 -10.94 8.27 4.89
N THR A 30 -11.12 9.56 4.68
CA THR A 30 -12.40 10.12 4.24
C THR A 30 -12.28 10.63 2.80
N SER A 31 -13.17 10.18 1.93
CA SER A 31 -13.26 10.62 0.54
C SER A 31 -14.72 10.82 0.15
N GLY A 32 -15.04 11.97 -0.46
CA GLY A 32 -16.39 12.27 -0.90
C GLY A 32 -17.47 12.18 0.20
N GLY A 33 -17.12 12.48 1.46
CA GLY A 33 -18.01 12.36 2.60
C GLY A 33 -18.17 10.94 3.16
N THR A 34 -17.55 9.94 2.56
CA THR A 34 -17.52 8.55 3.05
C THR A 34 -16.24 8.30 3.83
N GLU A 35 -16.38 7.78 5.05
CA GLU A 35 -15.27 7.37 5.89
C GLU A 35 -14.98 5.88 5.70
N TYR A 36 -13.73 5.53 5.46
CA TYR A 36 -13.23 4.18 5.30
C TYR A 36 -12.32 3.86 6.48
N THR A 37 -12.74 2.96 7.36
CA THR A 37 -11.91 2.42 8.44
C THR A 37 -11.33 1.09 8.02
N MET A 38 -10.01 0.97 8.06
CA MET A 38 -9.27 -0.20 7.61
C MET A 38 -8.36 -0.69 8.73
N THR A 39 -8.33 -2.00 8.94
CA THR A 39 -7.52 -2.66 9.96
C THR A 39 -6.31 -3.33 9.32
N VAL A 40 -5.17 -3.31 10.01
CA VAL A 40 -3.93 -3.95 9.56
C VAL A 40 -4.13 -5.46 9.38
N THR A 41 -3.74 -5.96 8.21
CA THR A 41 -3.82 -7.40 7.87
C THR A 41 -2.49 -8.12 8.07
N GLY A 42 -1.39 -7.40 8.01
CA GLY A 42 -0.05 -7.90 8.22
C GLY A 42 1.00 -6.85 7.86
N LEU A 43 2.25 -7.19 8.17
CA LEU A 43 3.44 -6.35 7.94
C LEU A 43 4.56 -7.21 7.38
N THR A 44 5.39 -6.60 6.54
CA THR A 44 6.63 -7.23 6.10
C THR A 44 7.67 -6.17 5.71
N VAL A 45 8.82 -6.60 5.19
CA VAL A 45 9.91 -5.73 4.74
C VAL A 45 10.21 -5.97 3.25
N ARG A 46 10.33 -4.89 2.49
CA ARG A 46 10.92 -4.97 1.16
C ARG A 46 12.44 -4.98 1.27
N LYS A 47 13.05 -6.06 0.80
CA LYS A 47 14.50 -6.16 0.66
C LYS A 47 14.88 -6.16 -0.83
N LYS A 48 15.98 -5.51 -1.17
CA LYS A 48 16.61 -5.61 -2.48
C LYS A 48 18.06 -5.99 -2.26
N MET A 49 18.44 -7.20 -2.69
CA MET A 49 19.71 -7.84 -2.31
C MET A 49 19.82 -7.92 -0.77
N PHE A 50 20.80 -7.25 -0.17
CA PHE A 50 21.03 -7.23 1.28
C PHE A 50 20.42 -6.00 1.98
N PHE A 51 19.79 -5.09 1.24
CA PHE A 51 19.33 -3.82 1.77
C PHE A 51 17.84 -3.85 2.08
N LYS A 52 17.47 -3.42 3.27
CA LYS A 52 16.09 -3.10 3.64
C LYS A 52 15.72 -1.78 3.00
N VAL A 53 14.67 -1.77 2.20
CA VAL A 53 14.23 -0.59 1.45
C VAL A 53 13.14 0.15 2.21
N TYR A 54 12.11 -0.58 2.66
CA TYR A 54 11.03 -0.05 3.49
C TYR A 54 10.37 -1.18 4.31
N GLY A 55 9.83 -0.81 5.48
CA GLY A 55 8.79 -1.58 6.13
C GLY A 55 7.44 -1.30 5.47
N ILE A 56 6.58 -2.28 5.36
CA ILE A 56 5.28 -2.17 4.71
C ILE A 56 4.19 -2.78 5.57
N ALA A 57 3.05 -2.07 5.66
CA ALA A 57 1.83 -2.55 6.27
C ALA A 57 0.69 -2.52 5.24
N HIS A 58 -0.10 -3.58 5.20
CA HIS A 58 -1.35 -3.62 4.44
C HIS A 58 -2.54 -3.53 5.39
N TYR A 59 -3.57 -2.80 4.94
CA TYR A 59 -4.82 -2.57 5.67
C TYR A 59 -6.00 -2.85 4.76
N GLN A 60 -7.11 -3.33 5.34
CA GLN A 60 -8.33 -3.56 4.59
C GLN A 60 -9.57 -3.32 5.45
N GLN A 61 -10.61 -2.80 4.83
CA GLN A 61 -11.96 -2.71 5.37
C GLN A 61 -12.61 -4.11 5.36
N ASP A 62 -13.13 -4.55 6.51
CA ASP A 62 -13.85 -5.83 6.65
C ASP A 62 -13.17 -7.00 5.91
N PRO A 63 -11.91 -7.34 6.23
CA PRO A 63 -11.16 -8.35 5.49
C PRO A 63 -11.74 -9.76 5.70
N VAL A 64 -11.67 -10.58 4.66
CA VAL A 64 -11.99 -12.01 4.72
C VAL A 64 -10.84 -12.76 5.40
N LYS A 65 -11.17 -13.75 6.22
CA LYS A 65 -10.21 -14.69 6.83
C LYS A 65 -10.33 -16.06 6.17
N GLY A 66 -9.21 -16.77 6.06
CA GLY A 66 -9.22 -18.12 5.49
C GLY A 66 -7.84 -18.60 5.05
N LYS A 67 -7.82 -19.44 4.02
CA LYS A 67 -6.58 -19.91 3.40
C LYS A 67 -5.90 -18.76 2.62
N LEU A 68 -4.59 -18.80 2.54
CA LEU A 68 -3.78 -17.75 1.89
C LEU A 68 -4.31 -17.33 0.51
N GLU A 69 -4.54 -18.30 -0.38
CA GLU A 69 -4.96 -17.99 -1.75
C GLU A 69 -6.38 -17.40 -1.81
N ASP A 70 -7.29 -17.82 -0.93
CA ASP A 70 -8.64 -17.26 -0.84
C ASP A 70 -8.59 -15.80 -0.33
N VAL A 71 -7.74 -15.54 0.67
CA VAL A 71 -7.51 -14.19 1.20
C VAL A 71 -6.92 -13.27 0.14
N ILE A 72 -5.87 -13.72 -0.56
CA ILE A 72 -5.25 -12.94 -1.64
C ILE A 72 -6.22 -12.68 -2.79
N HIS A 73 -6.98 -13.69 -3.19
CA HIS A 73 -8.01 -13.54 -4.21
C HIS A 73 -9.04 -12.48 -3.80
N ALA A 74 -9.53 -12.52 -2.55
CA ALA A 74 -10.46 -11.53 -2.03
C ALA A 74 -9.85 -10.12 -2.05
N ILE A 75 -8.60 -9.94 -1.59
CA ILE A 75 -7.89 -8.65 -1.63
C ILE A 75 -7.89 -8.07 -3.06
N LEU A 76 -7.66 -8.89 -4.07
CA LEU A 76 -7.56 -8.44 -5.46
C LEU A 76 -8.91 -8.24 -6.17
N THR A 77 -10.04 -8.70 -5.57
CA THR A 77 -11.33 -8.75 -6.30
C THR A 77 -12.54 -8.22 -5.53
N ASP A 78 -12.47 -8.05 -4.20
CA ASP A 78 -13.66 -7.75 -3.38
C ASP A 78 -14.18 -6.30 -3.47
N GLY A 79 -13.44 -5.40 -4.11
CA GLY A 79 -13.83 -3.99 -4.29
C GLY A 79 -13.85 -3.15 -3.01
N LYS A 80 -13.43 -3.69 -1.86
CA LYS A 80 -13.40 -2.97 -0.57
C LYS A 80 -12.22 -2.00 -0.50
N ALA A 81 -12.32 -1.01 0.40
CA ALA A 81 -11.23 -0.08 0.65
C ALA A 81 -10.00 -0.78 1.25
N LYS A 82 -8.82 -0.44 0.72
CA LYS A 82 -7.52 -0.98 1.13
C LYS A 82 -6.48 0.12 1.18
N GLN A 83 -5.47 -0.07 2.02
CA GLN A 83 -4.32 0.82 2.09
C GLN A 83 -3.04 0.02 2.20
N ILE A 84 -2.00 0.48 1.52
CA ILE A 84 -0.61 0.10 1.73
C ILE A 84 0.11 1.32 2.28
N THR A 85 0.84 1.15 3.38
CA THR A 85 1.77 2.16 3.91
C THR A 85 3.17 1.61 3.86
N MET A 86 4.06 2.30 3.15
CA MET A 86 5.49 2.01 3.08
C MET A 86 6.25 3.08 3.86
N ASP A 87 7.04 2.69 4.85
CA ASP A 87 7.90 3.57 5.62
C ASP A 87 9.36 3.27 5.26
N PHE A 88 10.03 4.23 4.62
CA PHE A 88 11.35 4.02 4.04
C PHE A 88 12.43 3.88 5.13
N ALA A 89 13.23 2.83 5.01
CA ALA A 89 14.35 2.53 5.90
C ALA A 89 15.69 3.09 5.40
N ARG A 90 15.66 3.78 4.25
CA ARG A 90 16.82 4.43 3.61
C ARG A 90 16.39 5.39 2.52
N ASP A 91 17.30 6.26 2.11
CA ASP A 91 17.11 7.13 0.95
C ASP A 91 17.03 6.30 -0.34
N VAL A 92 16.10 6.65 -1.23
CA VAL A 92 15.91 6.01 -2.54
C VAL A 92 15.67 7.05 -3.63
N ASP A 93 16.49 7.03 -4.68
CA ASP A 93 16.35 7.92 -5.82
C ASP A 93 14.99 7.77 -6.52
N ALA A 94 14.44 8.89 -6.98
CA ALA A 94 13.19 8.91 -7.73
C ALA A 94 13.19 7.97 -8.94
N GLU A 95 14.28 7.93 -9.71
CA GLU A 95 14.38 7.07 -10.90
C GLU A 95 14.37 5.58 -10.56
N LYS A 96 14.95 5.20 -9.41
CA LYS A 96 14.88 3.80 -8.93
C LYS A 96 13.46 3.42 -8.54
N ILE A 97 12.70 4.34 -7.96
CA ILE A 97 11.28 4.11 -7.60
C ILE A 97 10.44 4.00 -8.87
N LYS A 98 10.59 4.92 -9.83
CA LYS A 98 9.90 4.86 -11.11
C LYS A 98 10.16 3.53 -11.83
N GLY A 99 11.43 3.14 -11.96
CA GLY A 99 11.81 1.88 -12.58
C GLY A 99 11.18 0.67 -11.89
N ALA A 100 11.20 0.64 -10.56
CA ALA A 100 10.60 -0.45 -9.79
C ALA A 100 9.08 -0.58 -10.03
N TYR A 101 8.35 0.52 -10.12
CA TYR A 101 6.92 0.47 -10.47
C TYR A 101 6.69 0.07 -11.92
N GLN A 102 7.46 0.61 -12.88
CA GLN A 102 7.37 0.20 -14.28
C GLN A 102 7.60 -1.30 -14.46
N ASP A 103 8.61 -1.85 -13.81
CA ASP A 103 8.89 -3.29 -13.80
C ASP A 103 7.75 -4.06 -13.13
N GLY A 104 7.26 -3.59 -11.98
CA GLY A 104 6.15 -4.19 -11.26
C GLY A 104 4.87 -4.28 -12.09
N PHE A 105 4.52 -3.24 -12.84
CA PHE A 105 3.38 -3.28 -13.77
C PHE A 105 3.60 -4.27 -14.90
N LYS A 106 4.77 -4.27 -15.55
CA LYS A 106 5.12 -5.21 -16.64
C LYS A 106 5.09 -6.66 -16.20
N GLU A 107 5.51 -6.95 -14.96
CA GLU A 107 5.55 -8.30 -14.42
C GLU A 107 4.15 -8.83 -14.03
N ASN A 108 3.20 -7.94 -13.72
CA ASN A 108 1.88 -8.31 -13.20
C ASN A 108 0.71 -8.02 -14.17
N ALA A 109 0.98 -7.47 -15.35
CA ALA A 109 0.00 -7.24 -16.41
C ALA A 109 0.37 -8.03 -17.67
N THR A 110 -0.64 -8.39 -18.46
CA THR A 110 -0.42 -8.92 -19.81
C THR A 110 0.04 -7.81 -20.75
N ALA A 111 0.63 -8.19 -21.90
CA ALA A 111 1.03 -7.21 -22.91
C ALA A 111 -0.15 -6.37 -23.44
N GLU A 112 -1.35 -6.97 -23.51
CA GLU A 112 -2.57 -6.25 -23.94
C GLU A 112 -3.05 -5.27 -22.86
N GLU A 113 -3.06 -5.70 -21.59
CA GLU A 113 -3.40 -4.82 -20.47
C GLU A 113 -2.42 -3.63 -20.38
N MET A 114 -1.11 -3.87 -20.60
CA MET A 114 -0.12 -2.80 -20.59
C MET A 114 -0.36 -1.73 -21.65
N LYS A 115 -0.92 -2.05 -22.81
CA LYS A 115 -1.30 -1.03 -23.80
C LYS A 115 -2.32 -0.02 -23.26
N THR A 116 -3.28 -0.53 -22.49
CA THR A 116 -4.28 0.32 -21.82
C THR A 116 -3.73 1.02 -20.59
N LEU A 117 -2.85 0.35 -19.84
CA LEU A 117 -2.33 0.86 -18.58
C LEU A 117 -1.19 1.88 -18.74
N GLN A 118 -0.42 1.84 -19.85
CA GLN A 118 0.79 2.66 -20.00
C GLN A 118 0.60 4.13 -19.68
N PRO A 119 -0.44 4.84 -20.17
CA PRO A 119 -0.65 6.25 -19.82
C PRO A 119 -0.87 6.49 -18.32
N LEU A 120 -1.53 5.56 -17.63
CA LEU A 120 -1.77 5.64 -16.18
C LEU A 120 -0.49 5.31 -15.39
N VAL A 121 0.32 4.37 -15.87
CA VAL A 121 1.63 4.05 -15.31
C VAL A 121 2.56 5.26 -15.44
N ASP A 122 2.57 5.94 -16.58
CA ASP A 122 3.36 7.15 -16.80
C ASP A 122 2.90 8.29 -15.88
N GLN A 123 1.59 8.49 -15.73
CA GLN A 123 1.02 9.44 -14.77
C GLN A 123 1.48 9.11 -13.33
N PHE A 124 1.31 7.87 -12.90
CA PHE A 124 1.64 7.42 -11.56
C PHE A 124 3.14 7.55 -11.25
N THR A 125 3.99 7.09 -12.16
CA THR A 125 5.45 7.20 -11.99
C THR A 125 5.93 8.66 -12.04
N GLY A 126 5.21 9.54 -12.72
CA GLY A 126 5.43 10.97 -12.72
C GLY A 126 5.25 11.66 -11.35
N TYR A 127 4.62 11.00 -10.37
CA TYR A 127 4.50 11.53 -9.01
C TYR A 127 5.83 11.54 -8.24
N PHE A 128 6.79 10.73 -8.64
CA PHE A 128 8.09 10.58 -8.00
C PHE A 128 9.12 11.52 -8.65
N THR A 129 9.12 12.77 -8.25
CA THR A 129 9.99 13.82 -8.85
C THR A 129 11.25 14.09 -8.03
N LYS A 130 11.32 13.56 -6.80
CA LYS A 130 12.42 13.76 -5.86
C LYS A 130 12.80 12.45 -5.21
N GLU A 131 14.05 12.38 -4.73
CA GLU A 131 14.51 11.32 -3.84
C GLU A 131 13.60 11.22 -2.62
N VAL A 132 13.26 9.99 -2.23
CA VAL A 132 12.57 9.71 -0.97
C VAL A 132 13.60 9.49 0.10
N LYS A 133 13.43 10.18 1.21
CA LYS A 133 14.33 10.10 2.35
C LYS A 133 13.90 9.01 3.32
N GLU A 134 14.88 8.49 4.07
CA GLU A 134 14.62 7.66 5.23
C GLU A 134 13.56 8.29 6.14
N ASN A 135 12.66 7.48 6.69
CA ASN A 135 11.51 7.87 7.51
C ASN A 135 10.39 8.64 6.79
N GLN A 136 10.49 8.85 5.48
CA GLN A 136 9.34 9.30 4.70
C GLN A 136 8.44 8.13 4.34
N GLN A 137 7.15 8.42 4.14
CA GLN A 137 6.15 7.40 3.85
C GLN A 137 5.56 7.58 2.45
N PHE A 138 5.27 6.43 1.79
CA PHE A 138 4.32 6.34 0.71
C PHE A 138 3.06 5.66 1.21
N ILE A 139 1.93 6.26 0.92
CA ILE A 139 0.62 5.69 1.24
C ILE A 139 -0.15 5.55 -0.06
N LEU A 140 -0.58 4.33 -0.35
CA LEU A 140 -1.44 4.00 -1.48
C LEU A 140 -2.77 3.53 -0.94
N ARG A 141 -3.88 4.12 -1.42
CA ARG A 141 -5.24 3.69 -1.08
C ARG A 141 -5.95 3.23 -2.33
N TRP A 142 -6.55 2.09 -2.26
CA TRP A 142 -7.47 1.58 -3.26
C TRP A 142 -8.88 1.65 -2.69
N LEU A 143 -9.68 2.60 -3.17
CA LEU A 143 -11.06 2.79 -2.76
C LEU A 143 -12.01 2.08 -3.74
N PRO A 144 -13.28 1.81 -3.35
CA PRO A 144 -14.29 1.23 -4.23
C PRO A 144 -14.38 1.93 -5.59
N GLY A 145 -14.63 1.15 -6.65
CA GLY A 145 -14.67 1.67 -8.02
C GLY A 145 -13.30 1.77 -8.70
N GLY A 146 -12.22 1.25 -8.10
CA GLY A 146 -10.88 1.28 -8.69
C GLY A 146 -10.20 2.64 -8.55
N VAL A 147 -10.56 3.40 -7.53
CA VAL A 147 -9.99 4.73 -7.25
C VAL A 147 -8.68 4.56 -6.47
N ILE A 148 -7.58 5.02 -7.05
CA ILE A 148 -6.26 5.04 -6.39
C ILE A 148 -5.94 6.46 -5.93
N VAL A 149 -5.70 6.59 -4.62
CA VAL A 149 -5.21 7.81 -3.97
C VAL A 149 -3.80 7.55 -3.45
N ALA A 150 -2.83 8.26 -3.98
CA ALA A 150 -1.43 8.16 -3.59
C ALA A 150 -0.99 9.37 -2.78
N SER A 151 -0.26 9.15 -1.68
CA SER A 151 0.44 10.20 -0.94
C SER A 151 1.93 9.87 -0.91
N VAL A 152 2.75 10.79 -1.39
CA VAL A 152 4.20 10.65 -1.49
C VAL A 152 4.83 11.67 -0.53
N ALA A 153 5.50 11.18 0.51
CA ALA A 153 6.16 12.03 1.51
C ALA A 153 5.22 13.10 2.10
N GLY A 154 3.96 12.71 2.38
CA GLY A 154 2.94 13.60 2.96
C GLY A 154 2.16 14.45 1.95
N GLU A 155 2.49 14.41 0.66
CA GLU A 155 1.80 15.14 -0.40
C GLU A 155 0.86 14.21 -1.17
N GLU A 156 -0.45 14.49 -1.13
CA GLU A 156 -1.45 13.76 -1.90
C GLU A 156 -1.35 14.12 -3.39
N LYS A 157 -1.41 13.09 -4.24
CA LYS A 157 -1.25 13.20 -5.69
C LYS A 157 -2.60 13.12 -6.40
N PRO A 158 -2.69 13.57 -7.68
CA PRO A 158 -3.90 13.42 -8.46
C PRO A 158 -4.42 11.99 -8.47
N VAL A 159 -5.74 11.83 -8.38
CA VAL A 159 -6.41 10.53 -8.31
C VAL A 159 -6.35 9.83 -9.67
N ILE A 160 -6.13 8.51 -9.65
CA ILE A 160 -6.28 7.62 -10.81
C ILE A 160 -7.51 6.75 -10.58
N THR A 161 -8.43 6.71 -11.55
CA THR A 161 -9.61 5.85 -11.48
C THR A 161 -9.56 4.82 -12.61
N SER A 162 -9.22 3.58 -12.26
CA SER A 162 -9.20 2.42 -13.15
C SER A 162 -9.15 1.14 -12.32
N PRO A 163 -10.18 0.29 -12.38
CA PRO A 163 -10.19 -1.00 -11.68
C PRO A 163 -9.01 -1.90 -12.09
N LEU A 164 -8.66 -1.90 -13.38
CA LEU A 164 -7.53 -2.68 -13.88
C LEU A 164 -6.20 -2.16 -13.33
N PHE A 165 -5.99 -0.83 -13.34
CA PHE A 165 -4.80 -0.22 -12.78
C PHE A 165 -4.65 -0.55 -11.29
N ALA A 166 -5.72 -0.40 -10.52
CA ALA A 166 -5.73 -0.69 -9.09
C ALA A 166 -5.38 -2.15 -8.80
N LYS A 167 -5.96 -3.10 -9.53
CA LYS A 167 -5.67 -4.53 -9.40
C LYS A 167 -4.21 -4.84 -9.72
N VAL A 168 -3.69 -4.36 -10.84
CA VAL A 168 -2.29 -4.61 -11.24
C VAL A 168 -1.32 -3.95 -10.28
N LEU A 169 -1.60 -2.74 -9.80
CA LEU A 169 -0.79 -2.07 -8.77
C LEU A 169 -0.71 -2.92 -7.49
N TRP A 170 -1.84 -3.43 -6.98
CA TRP A 170 -1.85 -4.29 -5.79
C TRP A 170 -1.17 -5.63 -6.03
N SER A 171 -1.21 -6.16 -7.27
CA SER A 171 -0.54 -7.41 -7.63
C SER A 171 0.99 -7.34 -7.49
N ILE A 172 1.59 -6.15 -7.45
CA ILE A 172 3.03 -5.98 -7.17
C ILE A 172 3.40 -6.61 -5.80
N TRP A 173 2.49 -6.54 -4.81
CA TRP A 173 2.71 -7.11 -3.47
C TRP A 173 1.91 -8.39 -3.20
N PHE A 174 0.83 -8.63 -3.94
CA PHE A 174 -0.08 -9.77 -3.69
C PHE A 174 -0.14 -10.79 -4.83
N GLY A 175 0.41 -10.48 -6.00
CA GLY A 175 0.46 -11.39 -7.13
C GLY A 175 1.47 -12.54 -6.94
N GLU A 176 1.50 -13.45 -7.90
CA GLU A 176 2.46 -14.58 -7.90
C GLU A 176 3.92 -14.11 -7.94
N LYS A 177 4.18 -12.96 -8.55
CA LYS A 177 5.49 -12.31 -8.63
C LYS A 177 5.67 -11.21 -7.57
N SER A 178 5.10 -11.42 -6.39
CA SER A 178 5.22 -10.47 -5.29
C SER A 178 6.68 -10.11 -4.99
N ILE A 179 6.92 -8.83 -4.75
CA ILE A 179 8.25 -8.31 -4.41
C ILE A 179 8.55 -8.35 -2.90
N VAL A 180 7.62 -8.84 -2.10
CA VAL A 180 7.72 -9.02 -0.64
C VAL A 180 7.15 -10.38 -0.25
N ASP A 181 7.27 -10.75 1.02
CA ASP A 181 6.56 -11.91 1.56
C ASP A 181 5.07 -11.58 1.72
N ARG A 182 4.24 -12.09 0.81
CA ARG A 182 2.79 -11.84 0.81
C ARG A 182 2.05 -12.58 1.93
N GLU A 183 2.63 -13.67 2.46
CA GLU A 183 2.05 -14.39 3.61
C GLU A 183 2.13 -13.52 4.85
N GLU A 184 3.29 -12.87 5.09
CA GLU A 184 3.45 -11.93 6.19
C GLU A 184 2.48 -10.74 6.08
N LEU A 185 2.19 -10.24 4.86
CA LEU A 185 1.25 -9.13 4.64
C LEU A 185 -0.21 -9.47 5.00
N VAL A 186 -0.55 -10.75 5.14
CA VAL A 186 -1.90 -11.22 5.48
C VAL A 186 -1.91 -12.17 6.68
N GLU A 187 -0.85 -12.21 7.47
CA GLU A 187 -0.69 -13.15 8.59
C GLU A 187 -1.84 -13.12 9.60
N LYS A 188 -2.50 -11.97 9.76
CA LYS A 188 -3.64 -11.81 10.67
C LYS A 188 -4.95 -12.35 10.11
N LEU A 189 -4.98 -12.72 8.85
CA LEU A 189 -6.15 -13.21 8.12
C LEU A 189 -6.05 -14.70 7.80
N THR A 190 -4.85 -15.26 7.79
CA THR A 190 -4.60 -16.67 7.48
C THR A 190 -4.61 -17.53 8.75
N ASN A 191 -5.11 -18.77 8.62
CA ASN A 191 -5.17 -19.78 9.69
C ASN A 191 -3.97 -20.71 9.60
#